data_e625e9118731064caf025e383fe64292
#
_entry.id   e625e9118731064caf025e383fe64292
#
_cell.length_a   1.000
_cell.length_b   1.000
_cell.length_c   1.000
_cell.angle_alpha   90.00
_cell.angle_beta   90.00
_cell.angle_gamma   90.00
#
_symmetry.space_group_name_H-M   'P 1'
#
loop_
_entity.id
_entity.type
_entity.pdbx_description
1 polymer ?
#
loop_
_entity_poly.entity_id
_entity_poly.type
_entity_poly.pdbx_seq_one_letter_code
_entity_poly.pdbx_strand_id
1 'polypeptide(L)'
;MDRNLAFSMKIQDSDNLDDKSAIVVMITIDSKSIIFKSSSIYQMLTADTIDPQKQHPETRHSYEKLYSIGANNSCVARMIIQFKEILGLTIQDIILREKLLSHVWKANRLLLECESSHYSIYNDVMKLMPKCDEIIEAHKTGQIIPALPKVEDLKKHVEHFLNNGKLFLITAYEILHIMYQMPFKDHEESYFDKHREWIKNNFGANGPIFLLLDQDKDWVNLVSNIRNAIQHPDEGYKVEIENITIKPGNKFSSPGWRYDLTKKGLGKQIEFTDLIYDLNVYLNNFLTFFEGLLILCVKKQLDNQHSFLDVYRIKEEDIRPECPIAYIVNKK
;
A
#
# COMPACT_ATOMS: atom_id res chain seq x y z
N MET A 1 22.71 -37.30 13.92
CA MET A 1 21.28 -37.36 13.52
C MET A 1 20.97 -36.09 12.72
N ASP A 2 20.92 -36.26 11.42
CA ASP A 2 20.76 -35.12 10.47
C ASP A 2 19.42 -34.45 10.63
N ARG A 3 19.44 -33.14 10.94
CA ARG A 3 18.26 -32.30 11.01
C ARG A 3 17.89 -31.68 9.65
N ASN A 4 18.32 -32.26 8.56
CA ASN A 4 17.93 -31.92 7.20
C ASN A 4 16.71 -32.72 6.75
N LEU A 5 15.66 -32.72 7.54
CA LEU A 5 14.35 -33.14 7.06
C LEU A 5 13.81 -31.98 6.18
N ALA A 6 13.90 -32.22 4.88
CA ALA A 6 13.17 -31.48 3.89
C ALA A 6 11.75 -31.22 4.41
N PHE A 7 11.39 -29.95 4.56
CA PHE A 7 10.05 -29.49 4.82
C PHE A 7 9.16 -29.77 3.59
N SER A 8 8.87 -31.03 3.32
CA SER A 8 7.65 -31.37 2.61
C SER A 8 6.54 -31.35 3.66
N MET A 9 6.13 -30.16 4.05
CA MET A 9 4.86 -29.96 4.70
C MET A 9 3.78 -30.37 3.69
N LYS A 10 3.34 -31.62 3.73
CA LYS A 10 1.94 -31.91 3.43
C LYS A 10 1.17 -31.15 4.50
N ILE A 11 0.71 -29.94 4.17
CA ILE A 11 -0.14 -29.13 5.04
C ILE A 11 -1.50 -29.83 5.06
N GLN A 12 -1.57 -30.90 5.84
CA GLN A 12 -2.82 -31.56 6.20
C GLN A 12 -3.59 -30.79 7.27
N ASP A 13 -2.98 -29.72 7.83
CA ASP A 13 -3.59 -28.84 8.85
C ASP A 13 -4.28 -27.60 8.27
N SER A 14 -4.63 -27.59 6.97
CA SER A 14 -5.50 -26.52 6.42
C SER A 14 -6.89 -26.48 7.06
N ASP A 15 -7.28 -27.53 7.77
CA ASP A 15 -8.60 -27.63 8.40
C ASP A 15 -8.76 -26.75 9.65
N ASN A 16 -7.66 -26.26 10.24
CA ASN A 16 -7.69 -25.38 11.42
C ASN A 16 -7.59 -23.88 11.10
N LEU A 17 -7.40 -23.49 9.83
CA LEU A 17 -7.48 -22.11 9.43
C LEU A 17 -8.91 -21.82 8.95
N ASP A 18 -9.52 -20.73 9.45
CA ASP A 18 -10.87 -20.28 9.04
C ASP A 18 -11.00 -20.07 7.52
N ASP A 19 -9.87 -19.96 6.83
CA ASP A 19 -9.78 -19.77 5.39
C ASP A 19 -9.24 -21.04 4.71
N LYS A 20 -10.09 -21.71 3.93
CA LYS A 20 -9.76 -22.91 3.15
C LYS A 20 -9.04 -22.60 1.83
N SER A 21 -8.70 -21.33 1.53
CA SER A 21 -8.02 -20.97 0.30
C SER A 21 -6.61 -21.56 0.23
N ALA A 22 -6.09 -21.73 -0.99
CA ALA A 22 -4.77 -22.31 -1.21
C ALA A 22 -3.65 -21.43 -0.64
N ILE A 23 -2.60 -22.06 -0.12
CA ILE A 23 -1.34 -21.39 0.20
C ILE A 23 -0.61 -21.14 -1.12
N VAL A 24 -0.30 -19.86 -1.38
CA VAL A 24 0.44 -19.44 -2.57
C VAL A 24 1.94 -19.45 -2.29
N VAL A 25 2.36 -18.87 -1.16
CA VAL A 25 3.77 -18.80 -0.78
C VAL A 25 3.92 -18.61 0.73
N MET A 26 5.03 -19.09 1.28
CA MET A 26 5.50 -18.77 2.62
C MET A 26 6.82 -18.02 2.52
N ILE A 27 6.93 -16.89 3.24
CA ILE A 27 8.10 -16.02 3.21
C ILE A 27 8.57 -15.78 4.64
N THR A 28 9.87 -15.95 4.89
CA THR A 28 10.48 -15.53 6.16
C THR A 28 10.88 -14.06 6.06
N ILE A 29 10.36 -13.22 6.96
CA ILE A 29 10.64 -11.79 7.06
C ILE A 29 10.90 -11.46 8.53
N ASP A 30 12.04 -10.85 8.85
CA ASP A 30 12.43 -10.50 10.23
C ASP A 30 12.31 -11.69 11.18
N SER A 31 12.80 -12.88 10.75
CA SER A 31 12.71 -14.14 11.48
C SER A 31 11.29 -14.67 11.73
N LYS A 32 10.26 -14.06 11.13
CA LYS A 32 8.87 -14.50 11.20
C LYS A 32 8.46 -15.20 9.92
N SER A 33 7.76 -16.31 10.02
CA SER A 33 7.20 -17.02 8.87
C SER A 33 5.81 -16.46 8.56
N ILE A 34 5.68 -15.80 7.41
CA ILE A 34 4.43 -15.23 6.92
C ILE A 34 3.89 -16.11 5.80
N ILE A 35 2.65 -16.52 5.93
CA ILE A 35 1.95 -17.40 4.99
C ILE A 35 0.94 -16.56 4.20
N PHE A 36 1.14 -16.53 2.89
CA PHE A 36 0.24 -15.87 1.94
C PHE A 36 -0.66 -16.92 1.30
N LYS A 37 -1.93 -16.89 1.67
CA LYS A 37 -3.00 -17.66 1.02
C LYS A 37 -3.64 -16.82 -0.08
N SER A 38 -4.51 -17.41 -0.89
CA SER A 38 -5.18 -16.68 -1.96
C SER A 38 -6.00 -15.50 -1.45
N SER A 39 -6.66 -15.61 -0.29
CA SER A 39 -7.58 -14.61 0.24
C SER A 39 -7.22 -14.06 1.63
N SER A 40 -6.09 -14.48 2.22
CA SER A 40 -5.69 -14.04 3.57
C SER A 40 -4.20 -14.18 3.81
N ILE A 41 -3.70 -13.50 4.83
CA ILE A 41 -2.30 -13.55 5.27
C ILE A 41 -2.28 -13.96 6.74
N TYR A 42 -1.40 -14.92 7.07
CA TYR A 42 -1.17 -15.41 8.43
C TYR A 42 0.30 -15.28 8.82
N GLN A 43 0.54 -15.10 10.11
CA GLN A 43 1.84 -15.31 10.73
C GLN A 43 1.85 -16.66 11.42
N MET A 44 2.87 -17.48 11.17
CA MET A 44 3.10 -18.69 11.93
C MET A 44 3.83 -18.32 13.23
N LEU A 45 3.27 -18.71 14.36
CA LEU A 45 3.88 -18.61 15.67
C LEU A 45 4.49 -19.98 16.00
N THR A 46 5.80 -20.06 16.07
CA THR A 46 6.48 -21.31 16.43
C THR A 46 6.32 -21.60 17.93
N ALA A 47 6.46 -22.87 18.34
CA ALA A 47 6.44 -23.24 19.75
C ALA A 47 7.48 -22.43 20.56
N ASP A 48 8.68 -22.22 20.01
CA ASP A 48 9.72 -21.39 20.65
C ASP A 48 9.36 -19.90 20.72
N THR A 49 8.50 -19.39 19.82
CA THR A 49 7.97 -18.02 19.89
C THR A 49 6.90 -17.90 20.98
N ILE A 50 6.06 -18.93 21.15
CA ILE A 50 4.97 -18.95 22.11
C ILE A 50 5.51 -19.22 23.53
N ASP A 51 6.47 -20.13 23.65
CA ASP A 51 7.12 -20.51 24.92
C ASP A 51 8.66 -20.39 24.81
N PRO A 52 9.20 -19.15 24.86
CA PRO A 52 10.65 -18.91 24.69
C PRO A 52 11.50 -19.57 25.79
N GLN A 53 10.92 -19.78 26.97
CA GLN A 53 11.60 -20.39 28.11
C GLN A 53 11.50 -21.93 28.11
N LYS A 54 10.72 -22.49 27.15
CA LYS A 54 10.51 -23.94 27.00
C LYS A 54 10.00 -24.64 28.27
N GLN A 55 9.14 -23.96 28.99
CA GLN A 55 8.56 -24.45 30.25
C GLN A 55 7.42 -25.47 29.99
N HIS A 56 6.83 -25.44 28.81
CA HIS A 56 5.67 -26.22 28.40
C HIS A 56 6.03 -27.08 27.17
N PRO A 57 6.55 -28.28 27.32
CA PRO A 57 6.98 -29.13 26.20
C PRO A 57 5.84 -29.54 25.25
N GLU A 58 4.58 -29.42 25.69
CA GLU A 58 3.37 -29.61 24.89
C GLU A 58 3.02 -28.46 23.98
N THR A 59 3.72 -27.29 24.10
CA THR A 59 3.46 -26.10 23.28
C THR A 59 3.62 -26.42 21.79
N ARG A 60 2.60 -26.10 21.01
CA ARG A 60 2.56 -26.33 19.56
C ARG A 60 2.67 -25.04 18.78
N HIS A 61 2.94 -25.15 17.47
CA HIS A 61 2.82 -24.02 16.55
C HIS A 61 1.37 -23.54 16.50
N SER A 62 1.19 -22.25 16.27
CA SER A 62 -0.11 -21.61 16.07
C SER A 62 -0.05 -20.67 14.87
N TYR A 63 -1.21 -20.21 14.42
CA TYR A 63 -1.35 -19.27 13.32
C TYR A 63 -2.15 -18.07 13.76
N GLU A 64 -1.63 -16.88 13.51
CA GLU A 64 -2.32 -15.62 13.74
C GLU A 64 -2.69 -15.02 12.38
N LYS A 65 -3.99 -14.73 12.19
CA LYS A 65 -4.45 -14.06 10.97
C LYS A 65 -4.11 -12.59 11.04
N LEU A 66 -3.29 -12.12 10.09
CA LEU A 66 -2.89 -10.72 9.99
C LEU A 66 -3.86 -9.91 9.13
N TYR A 67 -4.28 -10.46 7.97
CA TYR A 67 -5.16 -9.77 7.03
C TYR A 67 -6.16 -10.73 6.38
N SER A 68 -7.38 -10.24 6.12
CA SER A 68 -8.41 -10.89 5.29
C SER A 68 -8.28 -10.49 3.81
N ILE A 69 -7.06 -10.28 3.35
CA ILE A 69 -6.64 -9.95 1.99
C ILE A 69 -5.43 -10.83 1.73
N GLY A 70 -5.34 -11.47 0.56
CA GLY A 70 -4.29 -12.43 0.24
C GLY A 70 -3.65 -12.22 -1.13
N ALA A 71 -3.04 -13.27 -1.67
CA ALA A 71 -2.25 -13.22 -2.88
C ALA A 71 -3.03 -12.85 -4.16
N ASN A 72 -4.35 -13.01 -4.18
CA ASN A 72 -5.20 -12.58 -5.29
C ASN A 72 -5.41 -11.05 -5.35
N ASN A 73 -4.98 -10.34 -4.32
CA ASN A 73 -5.00 -8.88 -4.28
C ASN A 73 -3.72 -8.30 -4.90
N SER A 74 -3.88 -7.31 -5.79
CA SER A 74 -2.76 -6.67 -6.49
C SER A 74 -1.75 -6.01 -5.54
N CYS A 75 -2.19 -5.42 -4.41
CA CYS A 75 -1.29 -4.82 -3.44
C CYS A 75 -0.38 -5.87 -2.79
N VAL A 76 -0.87 -7.08 -2.55
CA VAL A 76 -0.07 -8.19 -2.01
C VAL A 76 0.82 -8.81 -3.08
N ALA A 77 0.23 -9.17 -4.23
CA ALA A 77 0.95 -9.86 -5.29
C ALA A 77 2.11 -9.03 -5.85
N ARG A 78 1.85 -7.77 -6.21
CA ARG A 78 2.82 -6.85 -6.83
C ARG A 78 3.83 -6.27 -5.84
N MET A 79 3.50 -6.24 -4.55
CA MET A 79 4.46 -5.82 -3.53
C MET A 79 5.29 -6.99 -3.06
N ILE A 80 4.78 -7.80 -2.14
CA ILE A 80 5.63 -8.73 -1.40
C ILE A 80 5.96 -10.02 -2.16
N ILE A 81 5.00 -10.59 -2.91
CA ILE A 81 5.22 -11.87 -3.60
C ILE A 81 6.17 -11.67 -4.79
N GLN A 82 5.88 -10.69 -5.63
CA GLN A 82 6.72 -10.32 -6.77
C GLN A 82 8.14 -9.95 -6.35
N PHE A 83 8.29 -9.07 -5.36
CA PHE A 83 9.63 -8.62 -4.95
C PHE A 83 10.43 -9.68 -4.17
N LYS A 84 9.79 -10.60 -3.46
CA LYS A 84 10.48 -11.75 -2.89
C LYS A 84 11.22 -12.54 -3.98
N GLU A 85 10.60 -12.75 -5.12
CA GLU A 85 11.21 -13.47 -6.24
C GLU A 85 12.26 -12.62 -6.95
N ILE A 86 11.92 -11.38 -7.32
CA ILE A 86 12.84 -10.46 -8.00
C ILE A 86 14.11 -10.26 -7.19
N LEU A 87 14.00 -9.89 -5.91
CA LEU A 87 15.16 -9.66 -5.05
C LEU A 87 15.96 -10.95 -4.82
N GLY A 88 15.28 -12.10 -4.72
CA GLY A 88 15.92 -13.41 -4.58
C GLY A 88 16.82 -13.76 -5.76
N LEU A 89 16.43 -13.37 -6.98
CA LEU A 89 17.18 -13.67 -8.21
C LEU A 89 18.23 -12.59 -8.54
N THR A 90 18.02 -11.35 -8.12
CA THR A 90 18.83 -10.20 -8.58
C THR A 90 19.81 -9.66 -7.54
N ILE A 91 19.54 -9.81 -6.25
CA ILE A 91 20.39 -9.31 -5.16
C ILE A 91 21.15 -10.47 -4.51
N GLN A 92 22.44 -10.53 -4.77
CA GLN A 92 23.31 -11.63 -4.24
C GLN A 92 23.67 -11.41 -2.76
N ASP A 93 23.82 -10.15 -2.32
CA ASP A 93 24.06 -9.82 -0.92
C ASP A 93 22.82 -10.16 -0.09
N ILE A 94 22.96 -11.19 0.75
CA ILE A 94 21.88 -11.73 1.57
C ILE A 94 21.38 -10.66 2.57
N ILE A 95 22.29 -9.90 3.19
CA ILE A 95 21.94 -8.88 4.19
C ILE A 95 21.12 -7.76 3.54
N LEU A 96 21.58 -7.28 2.38
CA LEU A 96 20.86 -6.26 1.61
C LEU A 96 19.50 -6.78 1.16
N ARG A 97 19.43 -8.01 0.67
CA ARG A 97 18.18 -8.64 0.22
C ARG A 97 17.15 -8.77 1.34
N GLU A 98 17.57 -9.26 2.51
CA GLU A 98 16.69 -9.38 3.68
C GLU A 98 16.20 -8.01 4.16
N LYS A 99 17.10 -7.01 4.20
CA LYS A 99 16.74 -5.64 4.54
C LYS A 99 15.72 -5.05 3.57
N LEU A 100 15.90 -5.24 2.27
CA LEU A 100 14.95 -4.80 1.25
C LEU A 100 13.61 -5.52 1.39
N LEU A 101 13.61 -6.83 1.61
CA LEU A 101 12.37 -7.61 1.76
C LEU A 101 11.57 -7.19 3.00
N SER A 102 12.25 -6.98 4.13
CA SER A 102 11.63 -6.42 5.34
C SER A 102 11.00 -5.06 5.05
N HIS A 103 11.69 -4.23 4.28
CA HIS A 103 11.24 -2.89 3.92
C HIS A 103 10.03 -2.92 2.97
N VAL A 104 10.05 -3.81 1.97
CA VAL A 104 8.91 -4.08 1.10
C VAL A 104 7.69 -4.53 1.91
N TRP A 105 7.89 -5.40 2.90
CA TRP A 105 6.82 -5.83 3.79
C TRP A 105 6.25 -4.70 4.64
N LYS A 106 7.11 -3.83 5.20
CA LYS A 106 6.67 -2.61 5.92
C LYS A 106 5.80 -1.73 5.02
N ALA A 107 6.25 -1.47 3.78
CA ALA A 107 5.48 -0.69 2.80
C ALA A 107 4.15 -1.39 2.44
N ASN A 108 4.17 -2.70 2.19
CA ASN A 108 2.96 -3.45 1.87
C ASN A 108 1.90 -3.34 2.97
N ARG A 109 2.29 -3.46 4.24
CA ARG A 109 1.36 -3.29 5.37
C ARG A 109 0.70 -1.92 5.37
N LEU A 110 1.47 -0.84 5.16
CA LEU A 110 0.93 0.53 5.09
C LEU A 110 -0.05 0.70 3.92
N LEU A 111 0.25 0.07 2.78
CA LEU A 111 -0.64 0.08 1.61
C LEU A 111 -1.95 -0.68 1.89
N LEU A 112 -1.90 -1.81 2.58
CA LEU A 112 -3.08 -2.57 2.99
C LEU A 112 -3.96 -1.79 3.99
N GLU A 113 -3.36 -1.01 4.88
CA GLU A 113 -4.12 -0.10 5.77
C GLU A 113 -4.83 1.01 4.97
N CYS A 114 -4.18 1.56 3.92
CA CYS A 114 -4.83 2.50 3.00
C CYS A 114 -6.01 1.83 2.27
N GLU A 115 -5.80 0.64 1.72
CA GLU A 115 -6.84 -0.12 1.02
C GLU A 115 -8.02 -0.45 1.93
N SER A 116 -7.75 -0.87 3.17
CA SER A 116 -8.78 -1.15 4.18
C SER A 116 -9.63 0.08 4.48
N SER A 117 -8.99 1.26 4.63
CA SER A 117 -9.71 2.51 4.86
C SER A 117 -10.59 2.91 3.68
N HIS A 118 -10.06 2.82 2.46
CA HIS A 118 -10.81 3.07 1.23
C HIS A 118 -12.00 2.11 1.10
N TYR A 119 -11.76 0.81 1.30
CA TYR A 119 -12.79 -0.23 1.20
C TYR A 119 -13.92 -0.04 2.23
N SER A 120 -13.59 0.37 3.46
CA SER A 120 -14.59 0.69 4.48
C SER A 120 -15.51 1.81 4.03
N ILE A 121 -14.94 2.95 3.56
CA ILE A 121 -15.73 4.08 3.05
C ILE A 121 -16.59 3.65 1.87
N TYR A 122 -16.00 2.96 0.88
CA TYR A 122 -16.69 2.50 -0.31
C TYR A 122 -17.89 1.60 0.02
N ASN A 123 -17.70 0.60 0.86
CA ASN A 123 -18.77 -0.33 1.24
C ASN A 123 -19.91 0.36 1.99
N ASP A 124 -19.58 1.29 2.88
CA ASP A 124 -20.62 2.01 3.62
C ASP A 124 -21.42 2.91 2.68
N VAL A 125 -20.78 3.60 1.75
CA VAL A 125 -21.47 4.39 0.73
C VAL A 125 -22.37 3.51 -0.13
N MET A 126 -21.87 2.37 -0.62
CA MET A 126 -22.66 1.44 -1.45
C MET A 126 -23.90 0.90 -0.72
N LYS A 127 -23.83 0.71 0.60
CA LYS A 127 -25.01 0.30 1.44
C LYS A 127 -25.97 1.45 1.69
N LEU A 128 -25.47 2.69 1.73
CA LEU A 128 -26.28 3.86 2.09
C LEU A 128 -26.96 4.50 0.88
N MET A 129 -26.37 4.44 -0.32
CA MET A 129 -26.94 5.05 -1.53
C MET A 129 -28.38 4.63 -1.82
N PRO A 130 -28.74 3.32 -1.82
CA PRO A 130 -30.12 2.90 -2.03
C PRO A 130 -31.11 3.49 -1.01
N LYS A 131 -30.67 3.59 0.26
CA LYS A 131 -31.48 4.19 1.32
C LYS A 131 -31.69 5.69 1.12
N CYS A 132 -30.71 6.39 0.57
CA CYS A 132 -30.84 7.79 0.21
C CYS A 132 -31.88 7.97 -0.91
N ASP A 133 -31.85 7.12 -1.94
CA ASP A 133 -32.85 7.13 -3.03
C ASP A 133 -34.27 6.85 -2.49
N GLU A 134 -34.43 5.85 -1.62
CA GLU A 134 -35.70 5.52 -0.99
C GLU A 134 -36.29 6.70 -0.16
N ILE A 135 -35.43 7.38 0.63
CA ILE A 135 -35.84 8.55 1.43
C ILE A 135 -36.28 9.68 0.53
N ILE A 136 -35.54 9.98 -0.53
CA ILE A 136 -35.84 11.08 -1.45
C ILE A 136 -37.14 10.80 -2.21
N GLU A 137 -37.32 9.58 -2.73
CA GLU A 137 -38.52 9.20 -3.46
C GLU A 137 -39.77 9.19 -2.57
N ALA A 138 -39.67 8.67 -1.34
CA ALA A 138 -40.76 8.69 -0.37
C ALA A 138 -41.22 10.11 0.01
N HIS A 139 -40.35 11.12 -0.12
CA HIS A 139 -40.64 12.51 0.24
C HIS A 139 -40.72 13.43 -0.98
N LYS A 140 -40.83 12.90 -2.19
CA LYS A 140 -40.87 13.63 -3.46
C LYS A 140 -41.94 14.71 -3.56
N THR A 141 -43.11 14.46 -2.93
CA THR A 141 -44.22 15.39 -2.88
C THR A 141 -44.34 16.17 -1.57
N GLY A 142 -43.43 15.92 -0.62
CA GLY A 142 -43.38 16.57 0.67
C GLY A 142 -42.63 17.92 0.62
N GLN A 143 -42.82 18.74 1.64
CA GLN A 143 -42.08 20.00 1.80
C GLN A 143 -40.71 19.80 2.44
N ILE A 144 -40.45 18.70 3.09
CA ILE A 144 -39.22 18.42 3.85
C ILE A 144 -38.71 17.02 3.50
N ILE A 145 -37.45 16.93 3.15
CA ILE A 145 -36.72 15.65 3.06
C ILE A 145 -36.02 15.43 4.39
N PRO A 146 -36.17 14.27 5.05
CA PRO A 146 -35.47 13.94 6.28
C PRO A 146 -33.96 13.92 6.07
N ALA A 147 -33.20 13.92 7.18
CA ALA A 147 -31.74 13.77 7.13
C ALA A 147 -31.36 12.45 6.46
N LEU A 148 -30.47 12.54 5.47
CA LEU A 148 -29.91 11.36 4.81
C LEU A 148 -28.97 10.60 5.77
N PRO A 149 -28.87 9.28 5.63
CA PRO A 149 -27.90 8.51 6.37
C PRO A 149 -26.46 8.94 5.99
N LYS A 150 -25.54 8.79 6.92
CA LYS A 150 -24.16 9.24 6.78
C LYS A 150 -23.21 8.07 6.96
N VAL A 151 -22.07 8.12 6.30
CA VAL A 151 -20.93 7.23 6.60
C VAL A 151 -20.43 7.59 7.99
N GLU A 152 -20.40 6.62 8.89
CA GLU A 152 -19.86 6.80 10.23
C GLU A 152 -18.33 6.94 10.17
N ASP A 153 -17.77 7.73 11.09
CA ASP A 153 -16.30 7.93 11.19
C ASP A 153 -15.58 8.30 9.88
N LEU A 154 -16.29 8.85 8.87
CA LEU A 154 -15.73 9.17 7.55
C LEU A 154 -14.39 9.92 7.66
N LYS A 155 -14.36 10.98 8.46
CA LYS A 155 -13.14 11.80 8.66
C LYS A 155 -11.98 10.97 9.20
N LYS A 156 -12.25 10.08 10.16
CA LYS A 156 -11.25 9.20 10.77
C LYS A 156 -10.67 8.21 9.76
N HIS A 157 -11.51 7.62 8.88
CA HIS A 157 -11.05 6.75 7.81
C HIS A 157 -10.18 7.51 6.80
N VAL A 158 -10.55 8.74 6.43
CA VAL A 158 -9.74 9.58 5.54
C VAL A 158 -8.40 9.96 6.17
N GLU A 159 -8.40 10.35 7.44
CA GLU A 159 -7.16 10.65 8.19
C GLU A 159 -6.26 9.42 8.28
N HIS A 160 -6.82 8.25 8.55
CA HIS A 160 -6.06 6.99 8.61
C HIS A 160 -5.44 6.65 7.25
N PHE A 161 -6.21 6.76 6.16
CA PHE A 161 -5.69 6.59 4.80
C PHE A 161 -4.51 7.51 4.51
N LEU A 162 -4.66 8.81 4.75
CA LEU A 162 -3.63 9.81 4.44
C LEU A 162 -2.39 9.69 5.34
N ASN A 163 -2.57 9.31 6.61
CA ASN A 163 -1.46 9.05 7.51
C ASN A 163 -0.61 7.86 7.03
N ASN A 164 -1.27 6.74 6.73
CA ASN A 164 -0.58 5.55 6.21
C ASN A 164 0.00 5.81 4.81
N GLY A 165 -0.69 6.56 3.95
CA GLY A 165 -0.19 6.96 2.64
C GLY A 165 1.09 7.80 2.72
N LYS A 166 1.17 8.77 3.65
CA LYS A 166 2.40 9.54 3.87
C LYS A 166 3.53 8.66 4.40
N LEU A 167 3.25 7.77 5.37
CA LEU A 167 4.24 6.83 5.89
C LEU A 167 4.70 5.84 4.81
N PHE A 168 3.79 5.40 3.93
CA PHE A 168 4.12 4.59 2.77
C PHE A 168 5.10 5.31 1.83
N LEU A 169 4.85 6.57 1.50
CA LEU A 169 5.75 7.37 0.66
C LEU A 169 7.13 7.53 1.30
N ILE A 170 7.21 7.84 2.60
CA ILE A 170 8.48 7.88 3.33
C ILE A 170 9.20 6.53 3.18
N THR A 171 8.49 5.43 3.45
CA THR A 171 9.04 4.08 3.34
C THR A 171 9.48 3.76 1.90
N ALA A 172 8.75 4.21 0.88
CA ALA A 172 9.15 4.04 -0.52
C ALA A 172 10.47 4.76 -0.84
N TYR A 173 10.63 6.00 -0.39
CA TYR A 173 11.86 6.75 -0.61
C TYR A 173 13.06 6.21 0.19
N GLU A 174 12.84 5.57 1.35
CA GLU A 174 13.88 4.89 2.12
C GLU A 174 14.61 3.80 1.31
N ILE A 175 14.00 3.25 0.26
CA ILE A 175 14.67 2.31 -0.68
C ILE A 175 15.94 2.93 -1.28
N LEU A 176 15.91 4.23 -1.59
CA LEU A 176 17.07 4.94 -2.14
C LEU A 176 18.24 4.98 -1.15
N HIS A 177 17.94 5.05 0.16
CA HIS A 177 18.97 4.99 1.20
C HIS A 177 19.54 3.60 1.35
N ILE A 178 18.68 2.59 1.30
CA ILE A 178 19.08 1.19 1.42
C ILE A 178 19.96 0.79 0.24
N MET A 179 19.58 1.20 -0.98
CA MET A 179 20.27 0.80 -2.22
C MET A 179 21.52 1.62 -2.53
N TYR A 180 21.53 2.91 -2.19
CA TYR A 180 22.55 3.84 -2.65
C TYR A 180 23.28 4.58 -1.53
N GLN A 181 23.04 4.20 -0.27
CA GLN A 181 23.67 4.86 0.91
C GLN A 181 23.51 6.38 0.88
N MET A 182 22.38 6.86 0.38
CA MET A 182 22.07 8.27 0.31
C MET A 182 22.15 8.89 1.72
N PRO A 183 22.92 9.97 1.95
CA PRO A 183 23.05 10.58 3.26
C PRO A 183 21.74 11.25 3.70
N PHE A 184 21.32 10.99 4.92
CA PHE A 184 20.08 11.51 5.51
C PHE A 184 20.29 12.04 6.91
N LYS A 185 19.51 13.06 7.24
CA LYS A 185 19.27 13.47 8.64
C LYS A 185 17.88 13.01 9.04
N ASP A 186 17.71 12.52 10.25
CA ASP A 186 16.48 11.90 10.76
C ASP A 186 15.18 12.70 10.53
N HIS A 187 15.27 14.03 10.38
CA HIS A 187 14.11 14.89 10.12
C HIS A 187 13.84 15.18 8.63
N GLU A 188 14.67 14.67 7.71
CA GLU A 188 14.58 14.93 6.27
C GLU A 188 13.81 13.85 5.50
N GLU A 189 13.36 12.80 6.18
CA GLU A 189 12.67 11.64 5.58
C GLU A 189 11.47 12.02 4.71
N SER A 190 10.74 13.07 5.09
CA SER A 190 9.58 13.55 4.35
C SER A 190 9.87 14.67 3.35
N TYR A 191 11.14 15.03 3.15
CA TYR A 191 11.54 16.03 2.16
C TYR A 191 11.81 15.38 0.80
N PHE A 192 10.77 14.94 0.12
CA PHE A 192 10.85 14.20 -1.14
C PHE A 192 11.61 14.96 -2.23
N ASP A 193 11.56 16.29 -2.25
CA ASP A 193 12.34 17.11 -3.18
C ASP A 193 13.84 16.98 -2.98
N LYS A 194 14.34 16.82 -1.75
CA LYS A 194 15.77 16.58 -1.48
C LYS A 194 16.25 15.26 -2.04
N HIS A 195 15.42 14.22 -1.94
CA HIS A 195 15.71 12.90 -2.53
C HIS A 195 15.83 13.01 -4.03
N ARG A 196 14.84 13.66 -4.67
CA ARG A 196 14.82 13.88 -6.11
C ARG A 196 16.06 14.65 -6.56
N GLU A 197 16.44 15.71 -5.86
CA GLU A 197 17.63 16.50 -6.18
C GLU A 197 18.90 15.68 -6.03
N TRP A 198 19.03 14.89 -4.97
CA TRP A 198 20.16 14.00 -4.78
C TRP A 198 20.28 12.98 -5.93
N ILE A 199 19.17 12.35 -6.32
CA ILE A 199 19.13 11.40 -7.46
C ILE A 199 19.55 12.10 -8.75
N LYS A 200 19.06 13.31 -9.01
CA LYS A 200 19.44 14.12 -10.17
C LYS A 200 20.95 14.36 -10.23
N ASN A 201 21.53 14.74 -9.11
CA ASN A 201 22.95 15.08 -9.01
C ASN A 201 23.87 13.85 -9.14
N ASN A 202 23.42 12.67 -8.69
CA ASN A 202 24.24 11.46 -8.70
C ASN A 202 23.99 10.56 -9.93
N PHE A 203 22.79 10.60 -10.52
CA PHE A 203 22.40 9.71 -11.63
C PHE A 203 22.02 10.46 -12.91
N GLY A 204 21.99 11.78 -12.86
CA GLY A 204 21.66 12.65 -13.99
C GLY A 204 20.14 12.90 -14.16
N ALA A 205 19.82 14.02 -14.80
CA ALA A 205 18.45 14.45 -15.05
C ALA A 205 17.68 13.56 -16.05
N ASN A 206 18.37 12.76 -16.85
CA ASN A 206 17.78 11.81 -17.80
C ASN A 206 17.78 10.38 -17.25
N GLY A 207 18.21 10.18 -16.01
CA GLY A 207 18.21 8.87 -15.36
C GLY A 207 16.80 8.38 -15.09
N PRO A 208 16.47 7.10 -15.35
CA PRO A 208 15.10 6.59 -15.21
C PRO A 208 14.50 6.80 -13.82
N ILE A 209 15.31 6.67 -12.76
CA ILE A 209 14.86 6.91 -11.38
C ILE A 209 14.48 8.37 -11.19
N PHE A 210 15.31 9.32 -11.69
CA PHE A 210 14.99 10.74 -11.58
C PHE A 210 13.69 11.08 -12.34
N LEU A 211 13.54 10.55 -13.56
CA LEU A 211 12.34 10.79 -14.37
C LEU A 211 11.07 10.31 -13.67
N LEU A 212 11.09 9.13 -13.02
CA LEU A 212 9.97 8.66 -12.22
C LEU A 212 9.67 9.62 -11.06
N LEU A 213 10.68 10.00 -10.27
CA LEU A 213 10.49 10.90 -9.13
C LEU A 213 10.00 12.29 -9.56
N ASP A 214 10.46 12.79 -10.71
CA ASP A 214 10.05 14.09 -11.24
C ASP A 214 8.63 14.07 -11.82
N GLN A 215 8.22 12.98 -12.46
CA GLN A 215 6.87 12.76 -12.95
C GLN A 215 5.85 12.73 -11.80
N ASP A 216 6.20 12.07 -10.70
CA ASP A 216 5.28 11.80 -9.60
C ASP A 216 5.31 12.85 -8.47
N LYS A 217 6.22 13.82 -8.53
CA LYS A 217 6.43 14.83 -7.48
C LYS A 217 5.17 15.59 -7.05
N ASP A 218 4.31 15.92 -8.01
CA ASP A 218 3.16 16.78 -7.75
C ASP A 218 2.10 16.08 -6.89
N TRP A 219 1.78 14.83 -7.20
CA TRP A 219 0.81 14.07 -6.41
C TRP A 219 1.40 13.60 -5.08
N VAL A 220 2.70 13.24 -5.02
CA VAL A 220 3.42 12.89 -3.78
C VAL A 220 3.37 14.07 -2.79
N ASN A 221 3.70 15.27 -3.26
CA ASN A 221 3.63 16.48 -2.45
C ASN A 221 2.19 16.82 -2.06
N LEU A 222 1.22 16.60 -2.97
CA LEU A 222 -0.19 16.87 -2.72
C LEU A 222 -0.73 16.00 -1.56
N VAL A 223 -0.53 14.69 -1.59
CA VAL A 223 -0.95 13.77 -0.52
C VAL A 223 -0.38 14.21 0.83
N SER A 224 0.92 14.52 0.88
CA SER A 224 1.56 15.00 2.10
C SER A 224 0.99 16.31 2.62
N ASN A 225 0.66 17.24 1.72
CA ASN A 225 0.09 18.54 2.10
C ASN A 225 -1.37 18.42 2.52
N ILE A 226 -2.19 17.60 1.85
CA ILE A 226 -3.57 17.32 2.28
C ILE A 226 -3.56 16.74 3.69
N ARG A 227 -2.73 15.72 3.94
CA ARG A 227 -2.59 15.14 5.27
C ARG A 227 -2.19 16.18 6.32
N ASN A 228 -1.21 17.01 6.02
CA ASN A 228 -0.75 18.04 6.96
C ASN A 228 -1.81 19.12 7.20
N ALA A 229 -2.58 19.51 6.16
CA ALA A 229 -3.66 20.48 6.28
C ALA A 229 -4.84 19.97 7.12
N ILE A 230 -5.12 18.66 7.12
CA ILE A 230 -6.10 18.05 8.03
C ILE A 230 -5.65 18.12 9.48
N GLN A 231 -4.36 17.86 9.74
CA GLN A 231 -3.82 17.82 11.10
C GLN A 231 -3.50 19.20 11.69
N HIS A 232 -3.12 20.14 10.83
CA HIS A 232 -2.69 21.48 11.22
C HIS A 232 -3.38 22.51 10.30
N PRO A 233 -4.71 22.63 10.40
CA PRO A 233 -5.47 23.55 9.54
C PRO A 233 -5.11 25.00 9.87
N ASP A 234 -5.04 25.84 8.82
CA ASP A 234 -4.78 27.26 8.90
C ASP A 234 -5.46 27.99 7.72
N GLU A 235 -5.48 29.32 7.73
CA GLU A 235 -5.97 30.11 6.59
C GLU A 235 -5.14 29.82 5.34
N GLY A 236 -5.82 29.46 4.22
CA GLY A 236 -5.17 29.02 2.99
C GLY A 236 -4.46 27.64 3.11
N TYR A 237 -4.74 26.88 4.17
CA TYR A 237 -4.18 25.56 4.38
C TYR A 237 -5.15 24.66 5.17
N LYS A 238 -6.21 24.21 4.51
CA LYS A 238 -7.28 23.42 5.13
C LYS A 238 -7.91 22.42 4.17
N VAL A 239 -8.53 21.40 4.73
CA VAL A 239 -9.33 20.40 4.02
C VAL A 239 -10.69 20.30 4.69
N GLU A 240 -11.73 20.32 3.89
CA GLU A 240 -13.11 20.11 4.32
C GLU A 240 -13.62 18.81 3.72
N ILE A 241 -14.09 17.91 4.57
CA ILE A 241 -14.64 16.61 4.18
C ILE A 241 -16.15 16.68 4.39
N GLU A 242 -16.90 16.45 3.31
CA GLU A 242 -18.36 16.40 3.34
C GLU A 242 -18.83 14.95 3.24
N ASN A 243 -19.82 14.62 4.03
CA ASN A 243 -20.49 13.33 3.96
C ASN A 243 -21.62 13.35 2.89
N ILE A 244 -22.41 12.30 2.78
CA ILE A 244 -23.59 12.27 1.92
C ILE A 244 -24.48 13.49 2.24
N THR A 245 -24.76 14.32 1.26
CA THR A 245 -25.54 15.55 1.40
C THR A 245 -26.57 15.71 0.29
N ILE A 246 -27.68 16.41 0.59
CA ILE A 246 -28.65 16.79 -0.43
C ILE A 246 -28.07 17.95 -1.26
N LYS A 247 -28.20 17.84 -2.57
CA LYS A 247 -27.84 18.85 -3.57
C LYS A 247 -29.09 19.43 -4.25
N PRO A 248 -28.97 20.58 -4.95
CA PRO A 248 -30.08 21.15 -5.67
C PRO A 248 -30.81 20.16 -6.57
N GLY A 249 -32.14 20.30 -6.65
CA GLY A 249 -33.01 19.37 -7.40
C GLY A 249 -33.31 18.07 -6.66
N ASN A 250 -33.18 18.06 -5.32
CA ASN A 250 -33.42 16.91 -4.47
C ASN A 250 -32.55 15.68 -4.85
N LYS A 251 -31.39 15.92 -5.39
CA LYS A 251 -30.37 14.89 -5.61
C LYS A 251 -29.49 14.79 -4.35
N PHE A 252 -28.72 13.71 -4.23
CA PHE A 252 -27.66 13.65 -3.23
C PHE A 252 -26.30 13.43 -3.88
N SER A 253 -25.25 13.76 -3.18
CA SER A 253 -23.86 13.48 -3.57
C SER A 253 -23.25 12.41 -2.67
N SER A 254 -22.39 11.56 -3.22
CA SER A 254 -21.45 10.76 -2.45
C SER A 254 -20.56 11.66 -1.58
N PRO A 255 -19.88 11.07 -0.58
CA PRO A 255 -18.87 11.79 0.19
C PRO A 255 -17.82 12.43 -0.70
N GLY A 256 -17.42 13.64 -0.35
CA GLY A 256 -16.41 14.34 -1.09
C GLY A 256 -15.58 15.24 -0.20
N TRP A 257 -14.60 15.88 -0.79
CA TRP A 257 -13.75 16.83 -0.12
C TRP A 257 -13.38 18.01 -1.01
N ARG A 258 -12.98 19.08 -0.36
CA ARG A 258 -12.33 20.24 -1.00
C ARG A 258 -11.15 20.65 -0.16
N TYR A 259 -10.15 21.24 -0.78
CA TYR A 259 -8.98 21.72 -0.07
C TYR A 259 -8.46 23.04 -0.61
N ASP A 260 -7.95 23.85 0.31
CA ASP A 260 -7.22 25.08 0.03
C ASP A 260 -5.79 24.90 0.55
N LEU A 261 -4.81 24.88 -0.35
CA LEU A 261 -3.39 24.71 -0.06
C LEU A 261 -2.56 25.90 -0.58
N THR A 262 -3.19 27.08 -0.72
CA THR A 262 -2.59 28.28 -1.32
C THR A 262 -1.45 28.84 -0.48
N LYS A 263 -1.53 28.74 0.87
CA LYS A 263 -0.50 29.24 1.80
C LYS A 263 0.89 28.60 1.57
N LYS A 264 0.97 27.38 1.08
CA LYS A 264 2.23 26.67 0.82
C LYS A 264 2.81 26.92 -0.57
N GLY A 265 2.30 27.93 -1.29
CA GLY A 265 2.74 28.24 -2.65
C GLY A 265 2.38 27.17 -3.68
N LEU A 266 1.57 26.19 -3.28
CA LEU A 266 1.13 25.09 -4.15
C LEU A 266 0.04 25.54 -5.14
N GLY A 267 -0.51 26.74 -4.96
CA GLY A 267 -1.49 27.36 -5.87
C GLY A 267 -2.77 26.53 -6.08
N LYS A 268 -2.99 25.49 -5.25
CA LYS A 268 -4.06 24.53 -5.43
C LYS A 268 -5.20 24.83 -4.47
N GLN A 269 -6.24 25.41 -5.03
CA GLN A 269 -7.58 25.38 -4.47
C GLN A 269 -8.40 24.45 -5.35
N ILE A 270 -8.92 23.37 -4.78
CA ILE A 270 -9.81 22.45 -5.48
C ILE A 270 -11.19 22.56 -4.87
N GLU A 271 -12.17 22.78 -5.75
CA GLU A 271 -13.58 22.67 -5.42
C GLU A 271 -13.91 21.20 -5.08
N PHE A 272 -15.12 20.95 -4.72
CA PHE A 272 -15.60 19.65 -4.28
C PHE A 272 -15.32 18.53 -5.32
N THR A 273 -14.57 17.49 -4.90
CA THR A 273 -14.30 16.29 -5.70
C THR A 273 -14.78 15.03 -4.98
N ASP A 274 -14.98 13.94 -5.72
CA ASP A 274 -15.40 12.65 -5.17
C ASP A 274 -14.26 12.03 -4.35
N LEU A 275 -14.50 11.86 -3.06
CA LEU A 275 -13.51 11.34 -2.13
C LEU A 275 -13.10 9.90 -2.44
N ILE A 276 -14.08 9.04 -2.78
CA ILE A 276 -13.83 7.61 -3.02
C ILE A 276 -12.95 7.45 -4.27
N TYR A 277 -13.28 8.20 -5.32
CA TYR A 277 -12.50 8.20 -6.55
C TYR A 277 -11.05 8.66 -6.31
N ASP A 278 -10.87 9.77 -5.60
CA ASP A 278 -9.53 10.32 -5.34
C ASP A 278 -8.68 9.38 -4.48
N LEU A 279 -9.26 8.77 -3.43
CA LEU A 279 -8.55 7.80 -2.60
C LEU A 279 -8.16 6.54 -3.39
N ASN A 280 -9.01 6.08 -4.32
CA ASN A 280 -8.68 4.98 -5.22
C ASN A 280 -7.53 5.32 -6.17
N VAL A 281 -7.53 6.54 -6.71
CA VAL A 281 -6.42 7.03 -7.56
C VAL A 281 -5.11 7.05 -6.75
N TYR A 282 -5.12 7.57 -5.51
CA TYR A 282 -3.92 7.57 -4.68
C TYR A 282 -3.45 6.16 -4.34
N LEU A 283 -4.35 5.22 -4.05
CA LEU A 283 -3.99 3.83 -3.77
C LEU A 283 -3.25 3.19 -4.96
N ASN A 284 -3.77 3.39 -6.18
CA ASN A 284 -3.12 2.91 -7.39
C ASN A 284 -1.78 3.60 -7.66
N ASN A 285 -1.69 4.90 -7.41
CA ASN A 285 -0.44 5.65 -7.54
C ASN A 285 0.61 5.17 -6.54
N PHE A 286 0.25 4.91 -5.28
CA PHE A 286 1.17 4.32 -4.29
C PHE A 286 1.75 3.01 -4.78
N LEU A 287 0.90 2.08 -5.21
CA LEU A 287 1.33 0.77 -5.69
C LEU A 287 2.28 0.89 -6.90
N THR A 288 1.89 1.66 -7.92
CA THR A 288 2.67 1.78 -9.17
C THR A 288 3.97 2.55 -8.95
N PHE A 289 3.97 3.56 -8.10
CA PHE A 289 5.16 4.33 -7.74
C PHE A 289 6.21 3.45 -7.04
N PHE A 290 5.81 2.73 -5.99
CA PHE A 290 6.72 1.86 -5.25
C PHE A 290 7.30 0.76 -6.14
N GLU A 291 6.43 0.09 -6.89
CA GLU A 291 6.82 -0.94 -7.84
C GLU A 291 7.82 -0.39 -8.87
N GLY A 292 7.49 0.73 -9.52
CA GLY A 292 8.36 1.37 -10.49
C GLY A 292 9.71 1.78 -9.91
N LEU A 293 9.72 2.38 -8.71
CA LEU A 293 10.93 2.81 -8.04
C LEU A 293 11.87 1.62 -7.75
N LEU A 294 11.33 0.56 -7.13
CA LEU A 294 12.16 -0.60 -6.78
C LEU A 294 12.64 -1.37 -8.01
N ILE A 295 11.80 -1.50 -9.05
CA ILE A 295 12.21 -2.11 -10.33
C ILE A 295 13.36 -1.33 -10.97
N LEU A 296 13.27 0.00 -11.02
CA LEU A 296 14.33 0.84 -11.59
C LEU A 296 15.62 0.76 -10.78
N CYS A 297 15.53 0.68 -9.45
CA CYS A 297 16.69 0.47 -8.59
C CYS A 297 17.35 -0.89 -8.86
N VAL A 298 16.56 -1.96 -8.99
CA VAL A 298 17.06 -3.31 -9.30
C VAL A 298 17.71 -3.33 -10.70
N LYS A 299 17.06 -2.77 -11.72
CA LYS A 299 17.64 -2.69 -13.08
C LYS A 299 18.98 -1.98 -13.08
N LYS A 300 19.07 -0.84 -12.40
CA LYS A 300 20.35 -0.11 -12.27
C LYS A 300 21.42 -0.95 -11.60
N GLN A 301 21.08 -1.73 -10.59
CA GLN A 301 22.00 -2.66 -9.92
C GLN A 301 22.48 -3.75 -10.89
N LEU A 302 21.58 -4.35 -11.66
CA LEU A 302 21.91 -5.37 -12.66
C LEU A 302 22.82 -4.84 -13.75
N ASP A 303 22.57 -3.63 -14.24
CA ASP A 303 23.41 -2.97 -15.25
C ASP A 303 24.81 -2.67 -14.70
N ASN A 304 24.93 -2.19 -13.47
CA ASN A 304 26.22 -1.96 -12.82
C ASN A 304 27.04 -3.24 -12.63
N GLN A 305 26.35 -4.39 -12.47
CA GLN A 305 26.98 -5.72 -12.33
C GLN A 305 27.25 -6.41 -13.68
N HIS A 306 26.92 -5.78 -14.80
CA HIS A 306 26.93 -6.41 -16.13
C HIS A 306 26.19 -7.75 -16.17
N SER A 307 25.05 -7.82 -15.46
CA SER A 307 24.24 -9.03 -15.34
C SER A 307 23.63 -9.44 -16.68
N PHE A 308 23.53 -10.74 -16.90
CA PHE A 308 22.75 -11.31 -18.01
C PHE A 308 21.25 -11.41 -17.71
N LEU A 309 20.82 -11.05 -16.50
CA LEU A 309 19.42 -10.97 -16.10
C LEU A 309 18.87 -9.57 -16.31
N ASP A 310 17.57 -9.49 -16.58
CA ASP A 310 16.81 -8.25 -16.56
C ASP A 310 15.40 -8.48 -16.00
N VAL A 311 14.70 -7.40 -15.65
CA VAL A 311 13.33 -7.44 -15.16
C VAL A 311 12.38 -7.01 -16.27
N TYR A 312 11.41 -7.86 -16.58
CA TYR A 312 10.45 -7.66 -17.66
C TYR A 312 9.03 -7.54 -17.13
N ARG A 313 8.26 -6.65 -17.74
CA ARG A 313 6.82 -6.56 -17.47
C ARG A 313 6.10 -7.72 -18.14
N ILE A 314 5.22 -8.37 -17.40
CA ILE A 314 4.32 -9.42 -17.89
C ILE A 314 3.26 -8.75 -18.77
N LYS A 315 2.86 -9.39 -19.86
CA LYS A 315 1.74 -8.93 -20.67
C LYS A 315 0.43 -9.10 -19.90
N GLU A 316 -0.52 -8.20 -20.10
CA GLU A 316 -1.79 -8.21 -19.35
C GLU A 316 -2.55 -9.54 -19.50
N GLU A 317 -2.51 -10.15 -20.68
CA GLU A 317 -3.13 -11.44 -20.95
C GLU A 317 -2.50 -12.63 -20.19
N ASP A 318 -1.24 -12.49 -19.73
CA ASP A 318 -0.48 -13.53 -19.02
C ASP A 318 -0.55 -13.35 -17.49
N ILE A 319 -1.15 -12.28 -17.02
CA ILE A 319 -1.32 -12.03 -15.57
C ILE A 319 -2.35 -12.99 -14.99
N ARG A 320 -1.94 -13.76 -13.99
CA ARG A 320 -2.81 -14.75 -13.34
C ARG A 320 -3.69 -14.07 -12.27
N PRO A 321 -5.02 -14.21 -12.31
CA PRO A 321 -5.91 -13.61 -11.32
C PRO A 321 -5.65 -14.07 -9.87
N GLU A 322 -5.16 -15.31 -9.70
CA GLU A 322 -4.90 -15.89 -8.38
C GLU A 322 -3.68 -15.26 -7.68
N CYS A 323 -2.78 -14.67 -8.48
CA CYS A 323 -1.60 -13.95 -8.00
C CYS A 323 -1.14 -12.97 -9.08
N PRO A 324 -1.73 -11.76 -9.16
CA PRO A 324 -1.54 -10.83 -10.27
C PRO A 324 -0.23 -10.04 -10.16
N ILE A 325 0.92 -10.73 -10.26
CA ILE A 325 2.24 -10.10 -10.38
C ILE A 325 2.37 -9.41 -11.73
N ALA A 326 3.12 -8.30 -11.80
CA ALA A 326 3.28 -7.50 -13.01
C ALA A 326 4.68 -7.62 -13.64
N TYR A 327 5.67 -8.13 -12.91
CA TYR A 327 7.05 -8.25 -13.37
C TYR A 327 7.68 -9.59 -13.01
N ILE A 328 8.58 -10.05 -13.88
CA ILE A 328 9.41 -11.25 -13.71
C ILE A 328 10.86 -10.96 -14.07
N VAL A 329 11.76 -11.80 -13.57
CA VAL A 329 13.18 -11.80 -13.98
C VAL A 329 13.39 -12.84 -15.09
N ASN A 330 14.10 -12.45 -16.13
CA ASN A 330 14.49 -13.35 -17.21
C ASN A 330 15.87 -12.98 -17.75
N LYS A 331 16.44 -13.83 -18.61
CA LYS A 331 17.68 -13.53 -19.33
C LYS A 331 17.46 -12.42 -20.36
N LYS A 332 18.50 -11.56 -20.52
CA LYS A 332 18.55 -10.57 -21.60
C LYS A 332 18.56 -11.21 -22.97
#